data_3a22601dd97a8f0247e41b76e472e4de
#
_entry.id   3a22601dd97a8f0247e41b76e472e4de
#
_cell.length_a   1.000
_cell.length_b   1.000
_cell.length_c   1.000
_cell.angle_alpha   90.00
_cell.angle_beta   90.00
_cell.angle_gamma   90.00
#
_symmetry.space_group_name_H-M   'P 1'
#
loop_
_entity.id
_entity.type
_entity.pdbx_description
1 polymer ?
#
loop_
_entity_poly.entity_id
_entity_poly.type
_entity_poly.pdbx_seq_one_letter_code
_entity_poly.pdbx_strand_id
1 'polypeptide(L)'
;MAETMNGLKRTSYCGRLSKANVGKEEIVCGWVQKQRDKGHLIFIDLRDRTGVVQLVFDDDTNREVFEKAASVHSEYVLIARGLVRQREAVNTEISTGEIEIHVEELRILSKAQTPPFEITDKSKVKEELRLKYRYLDLRRKPLQEKMILRHQIAKVTRDYFYENDFLEIETPMLIKSTPEGARDYLVPSRIHHGKFYALPQSPQIYKQLLMLSGFDRYIQLARCFRDEDLRADRQPEFTQVDLEMSFVTQEDIMDMLEGYMKRLYKEVKGIDIPKMPRLTYREAMERFGSDKPDTRFGMELINLTEQVKDSSFPVFANAIAEGGSVRCIVAKNAAATLTRKAIDKLTEQAKGIGAKGLAYIRWAEEKPNCSFAKFMDEQQLAGLLSFLGCEQGDVVLIVADKDRVVLPVLGQLRLTLGRQLGLIPEGQYNFLWITEFPFFEWDEESQSWLAMHHPFTMPLEECLPYIDSDPGSVRAQAYDMVVNGVELLSGSIRITDYELQQKMFEALGLTDEEIDAKFGFLVDAYKYGAPPHGGAALGLDRIVMTMCECDNLRDVVAFPKVQNASELMSQCPSPVDKKSLDELAIAVTEMEE
;
A
#
# COMPACT_ATOMS: atom_id res chain seq x y z
N MET A 1 -26.30 -32.04 -20.58
CA MET A 1 -25.34 -32.31 -19.52
C MET A 1 -24.01 -31.69 -19.90
N ALA A 2 -23.16 -31.33 -18.97
CA ALA A 2 -21.81 -30.87 -19.26
C ALA A 2 -20.99 -32.03 -19.87
N GLU A 3 -20.20 -31.72 -20.88
CA GLU A 3 -19.28 -32.69 -21.50
C GLU A 3 -17.99 -32.80 -20.66
N THR A 4 -17.25 -33.90 -20.83
CA THR A 4 -16.03 -34.16 -20.06
C THR A 4 -14.78 -33.89 -20.89
N MET A 5 -13.65 -33.70 -20.23
CA MET A 5 -12.35 -33.56 -20.89
C MET A 5 -11.72 -34.91 -21.29
N ASN A 6 -12.37 -36.05 -21.02
CA ASN A 6 -11.79 -37.37 -21.28
C ASN A 6 -11.26 -37.48 -22.71
N GLY A 7 -10.00 -37.86 -22.85
CA GLY A 7 -9.30 -37.96 -24.14
C GLY A 7 -8.73 -36.64 -24.67
N LEU A 8 -9.04 -35.49 -24.09
CA LEU A 8 -8.47 -34.20 -24.45
C LEU A 8 -7.67 -33.59 -23.30
N LYS A 9 -6.46 -33.13 -23.59
CA LYS A 9 -5.59 -32.43 -22.65
C LYS A 9 -5.09 -31.16 -23.30
N ARG A 10 -5.25 -30.02 -22.62
CA ARG A 10 -4.71 -28.74 -23.11
C ARG A 10 -3.24 -28.88 -23.54
N THR A 11 -2.91 -28.49 -24.77
CA THR A 11 -1.54 -28.42 -25.29
C THR A 11 -0.97 -27.01 -25.16
N SER A 12 -1.79 -26.00 -25.35
CA SER A 12 -1.37 -24.60 -25.33
C SER A 12 -2.35 -23.69 -24.59
N TYR A 13 -1.82 -22.61 -24.03
CA TYR A 13 -2.63 -21.49 -23.54
C TYR A 13 -3.03 -20.58 -24.70
N CYS A 14 -4.24 -19.98 -24.62
CA CYS A 14 -4.80 -19.15 -25.68
C CYS A 14 -3.85 -18.04 -26.15
N GLY A 15 -3.38 -17.20 -25.22
CA GLY A 15 -2.53 -16.06 -25.53
C GLY A 15 -1.07 -16.37 -25.82
N ARG A 16 -0.65 -17.63 -25.75
CA ARG A 16 0.73 -18.07 -26.07
C ARG A 16 0.90 -18.57 -27.50
N LEU A 17 -0.19 -18.72 -28.23
CA LEU A 17 -0.15 -19.13 -29.60
C LEU A 17 0.35 -17.99 -30.51
N SER A 18 1.08 -18.36 -31.54
CA SER A 18 1.69 -17.42 -32.51
C SER A 18 1.82 -18.06 -33.88
N LYS A 19 2.36 -17.33 -34.86
CA LYS A 19 2.70 -17.87 -36.18
C LYS A 19 3.54 -19.15 -36.14
N ALA A 20 4.34 -19.37 -35.12
CA ALA A 20 5.16 -20.59 -34.95
C ALA A 20 4.31 -21.85 -34.73
N ASN A 21 3.03 -21.69 -34.38
CA ASN A 21 2.08 -22.78 -34.24
C ASN A 21 1.28 -23.10 -35.52
N VAL A 22 1.38 -22.29 -36.58
CA VAL A 22 0.65 -22.51 -37.82
C VAL A 22 0.99 -23.89 -38.40
N GLY A 23 -0.06 -24.63 -38.79
CA GLY A 23 0.05 -26.00 -39.29
C GLY A 23 0.10 -27.08 -38.20
N LYS A 24 0.06 -26.71 -36.91
CA LYS A 24 0.00 -27.66 -35.81
C LYS A 24 -1.43 -27.79 -35.28
N GLU A 25 -1.77 -29.01 -34.84
CA GLU A 25 -2.97 -29.25 -34.07
C GLU A 25 -2.75 -28.81 -32.62
N GLU A 26 -3.65 -27.99 -32.07
CA GLU A 26 -3.58 -27.50 -30.71
C GLU A 26 -4.90 -27.70 -29.99
N ILE A 27 -4.82 -27.93 -28.68
CA ILE A 27 -5.97 -28.04 -27.79
C ILE A 27 -5.93 -26.88 -26.80
N VAL A 28 -6.96 -26.02 -26.85
CA VAL A 28 -7.12 -24.86 -25.97
C VAL A 28 -8.35 -24.97 -25.09
N CYS A 29 -8.29 -24.37 -23.91
CA CYS A 29 -9.40 -24.32 -22.96
C CYS A 29 -9.57 -22.90 -22.43
N GLY A 30 -10.81 -22.46 -22.23
CA GLY A 30 -11.07 -21.13 -21.72
C GLY A 30 -12.54 -20.79 -21.60
N TRP A 31 -12.79 -19.53 -21.39
CA TRP A 31 -14.11 -18.91 -21.35
C TRP A 31 -14.40 -18.19 -22.65
N VAL A 32 -15.63 -18.30 -23.12
CA VAL A 32 -16.10 -17.55 -24.30
C VAL A 32 -16.21 -16.07 -23.95
N GLN A 33 -15.37 -15.26 -24.55
CA GLN A 33 -15.47 -13.81 -24.41
C GLN A 33 -16.57 -13.25 -25.33
N LYS A 34 -16.59 -13.70 -26.59
CA LYS A 34 -17.56 -13.25 -27.60
C LYS A 34 -17.77 -14.34 -28.65
N GLN A 35 -19.01 -14.49 -29.08
CA GLN A 35 -19.39 -15.28 -30.26
C GLN A 35 -19.94 -14.33 -31.33
N ARG A 36 -19.62 -14.60 -32.57
CA ARG A 36 -20.13 -13.89 -33.75
C ARG A 36 -20.55 -14.94 -34.81
N ASP A 37 -21.85 -15.04 -35.00
CA ASP A 37 -22.44 -15.91 -36.01
C ASP A 37 -22.76 -15.06 -37.27
N LYS A 38 -22.25 -15.49 -38.45
CA LYS A 38 -22.48 -14.88 -39.76
C LYS A 38 -23.18 -15.83 -40.72
N GLY A 39 -23.89 -16.83 -40.19
CA GLY A 39 -24.61 -17.83 -40.97
C GLY A 39 -23.72 -19.02 -41.38
N HIS A 40 -22.83 -18.84 -42.33
CA HIS A 40 -21.90 -19.90 -42.82
C HIS A 40 -20.58 -19.92 -42.03
N LEU A 41 -20.37 -18.96 -41.13
CA LEU A 41 -19.11 -18.76 -40.47
C LEU A 41 -19.34 -18.29 -39.03
N ILE A 42 -18.85 -19.05 -38.05
CA ILE A 42 -18.90 -18.72 -36.65
C ILE A 42 -17.50 -18.43 -36.14
N PHE A 43 -17.37 -17.33 -35.42
CA PHE A 43 -16.15 -16.98 -34.68
C PHE A 43 -16.43 -17.00 -33.19
N ILE A 44 -15.55 -17.61 -32.40
CA ILE A 44 -15.57 -17.59 -30.94
C ILE A 44 -14.23 -17.08 -30.44
N ASP A 45 -14.25 -15.96 -29.74
CA ASP A 45 -13.09 -15.46 -29.03
C ASP A 45 -13.00 -16.21 -27.69
N LEU A 46 -12.05 -17.14 -27.57
CA LEU A 46 -11.81 -17.94 -26.38
C LEU A 46 -10.71 -17.31 -25.53
N ARG A 47 -11.02 -17.02 -24.29
CA ARG A 47 -10.13 -16.33 -23.33
C ARG A 47 -9.66 -17.26 -22.23
N ASP A 48 -8.36 -17.20 -21.93
CA ASP A 48 -7.77 -17.70 -20.69
C ASP A 48 -6.94 -16.62 -20.02
N ARG A 49 -6.21 -16.96 -18.95
CA ARG A 49 -5.38 -16.00 -18.19
C ARG A 49 -4.23 -15.39 -18.99
N THR A 50 -3.87 -15.93 -20.14
CA THR A 50 -2.75 -15.46 -20.97
C THR A 50 -3.20 -14.56 -22.12
N GLY A 51 -4.49 -14.59 -22.46
CA GLY A 51 -5.05 -13.80 -23.54
C GLY A 51 -6.21 -14.50 -24.25
N VAL A 52 -6.46 -14.06 -25.47
CA VAL A 52 -7.58 -14.50 -26.30
C VAL A 52 -7.05 -15.15 -27.56
N VAL A 53 -7.72 -16.21 -28.04
CA VAL A 53 -7.51 -16.78 -29.38
C VAL A 53 -8.85 -16.90 -30.09
N GLN A 54 -8.89 -16.64 -31.38
CA GLN A 54 -10.07 -16.84 -32.20
C GLN A 54 -10.21 -18.31 -32.61
N LEU A 55 -11.36 -18.90 -32.36
CA LEU A 55 -11.79 -20.18 -32.91
C LEU A 55 -12.68 -19.90 -34.11
N VAL A 56 -12.51 -20.68 -35.18
CA VAL A 56 -13.27 -20.55 -36.44
C VAL A 56 -13.97 -21.86 -36.76
N PHE A 57 -15.21 -21.72 -37.20
CA PHE A 57 -16.08 -22.79 -37.66
C PHE A 57 -16.68 -22.31 -38.98
N ASP A 58 -16.46 -23.05 -40.06
CA ASP A 58 -16.87 -22.73 -41.42
C ASP A 58 -17.58 -23.92 -42.07
N ASP A 59 -17.81 -23.85 -43.38
CA ASP A 59 -18.52 -24.90 -44.14
C ASP A 59 -17.74 -26.25 -44.18
N ASP A 60 -16.43 -26.25 -43.92
CA ASP A 60 -15.61 -27.46 -43.82
C ASP A 60 -15.71 -28.10 -42.41
N THR A 61 -16.24 -27.37 -41.42
CA THR A 61 -16.42 -27.89 -40.07
C THR A 61 -17.53 -28.95 -40.02
N ASN A 62 -17.29 -30.06 -39.29
CA ASN A 62 -18.31 -31.07 -39.06
C ASN A 62 -19.61 -30.41 -38.54
N ARG A 63 -20.75 -30.80 -39.13
CA ARG A 63 -22.06 -30.17 -38.86
C ARG A 63 -22.45 -30.19 -37.38
N GLU A 64 -22.18 -31.27 -36.67
CA GLU A 64 -22.48 -31.39 -35.22
C GLU A 64 -21.64 -30.37 -34.41
N VAL A 65 -20.36 -30.20 -34.75
CA VAL A 65 -19.44 -29.24 -34.15
C VAL A 65 -19.89 -27.81 -34.44
N PHE A 66 -20.31 -27.53 -35.69
CA PHE A 66 -20.82 -26.24 -36.11
C PHE A 66 -22.11 -25.85 -35.37
N GLU A 67 -23.10 -26.76 -35.31
CA GLU A 67 -24.37 -26.54 -34.56
C GLU A 67 -24.10 -26.36 -33.07
N LYS A 68 -23.12 -27.07 -32.50
CA LYS A 68 -22.68 -26.87 -31.11
C LYS A 68 -22.08 -25.49 -30.94
N ALA A 69 -21.21 -25.02 -31.82
CA ALA A 69 -20.62 -23.68 -31.80
C ALA A 69 -21.69 -22.58 -31.89
N ALA A 70 -22.75 -22.79 -32.70
CA ALA A 70 -23.89 -21.86 -32.81
C ALA A 70 -24.66 -21.73 -31.48
N SER A 71 -24.68 -22.77 -30.65
CA SER A 71 -25.37 -22.77 -29.34
C SER A 71 -24.58 -22.15 -28.19
N VAL A 72 -23.34 -21.74 -28.45
CA VAL A 72 -22.45 -21.20 -27.40
C VAL A 72 -22.80 -19.76 -27.05
N HIS A 73 -22.75 -19.41 -25.78
CA HIS A 73 -22.96 -18.05 -25.29
C HIS A 73 -21.73 -17.56 -24.49
N SER A 74 -21.72 -16.25 -24.20
CA SER A 74 -20.65 -15.63 -23.40
C SER A 74 -20.45 -16.35 -22.07
N GLU A 75 -19.19 -16.43 -21.65
CA GLU A 75 -18.70 -17.06 -20.42
C GLU A 75 -18.92 -18.58 -20.32
N TYR A 76 -19.42 -19.26 -21.38
CA TYR A 76 -19.35 -20.72 -21.44
C TYR A 76 -17.90 -21.20 -21.35
N VAL A 77 -17.67 -22.32 -20.69
CA VAL A 77 -16.34 -22.95 -20.59
C VAL A 77 -16.20 -23.99 -21.68
N LEU A 78 -15.22 -23.83 -22.55
CA LEU A 78 -14.98 -24.69 -23.68
C LEU A 78 -13.60 -25.36 -23.62
N ILE A 79 -13.52 -26.53 -24.24
CA ILE A 79 -12.29 -27.11 -24.76
C ILE A 79 -12.46 -27.33 -26.27
N ALA A 80 -11.48 -26.88 -27.05
CA ALA A 80 -11.48 -26.98 -28.48
C ALA A 80 -10.16 -27.54 -28.97
N ARG A 81 -10.23 -28.51 -29.92
CA ARG A 81 -9.10 -29.06 -30.64
C ARG A 81 -9.23 -28.66 -32.11
N GLY A 82 -8.14 -28.21 -32.71
CA GLY A 82 -8.15 -27.85 -34.13
C GLY A 82 -6.78 -27.41 -34.65
N LEU A 83 -6.75 -27.16 -35.94
CA LEU A 83 -5.57 -26.76 -36.68
C LEU A 83 -5.35 -25.24 -36.58
N VAL A 84 -4.16 -24.81 -36.15
CA VAL A 84 -3.80 -23.40 -36.18
C VAL A 84 -3.55 -22.94 -37.61
N ARG A 85 -4.27 -21.90 -38.03
CA ARG A 85 -4.15 -21.27 -39.36
C ARG A 85 -3.76 -19.80 -39.22
N GLN A 86 -3.18 -19.24 -40.28
CA GLN A 86 -2.98 -17.81 -40.41
C GLN A 86 -4.32 -17.14 -40.74
N ARG A 87 -4.63 -16.03 -40.08
CA ARG A 87 -5.85 -15.24 -40.35
C ARG A 87 -5.71 -14.49 -41.68
N GLU A 88 -6.80 -14.41 -42.41
CA GLU A 88 -6.88 -13.55 -43.59
C GLU A 88 -6.85 -12.07 -43.22
N ALA A 89 -7.60 -11.69 -42.16
CA ALA A 89 -7.64 -10.33 -41.63
C ALA A 89 -6.96 -10.30 -40.27
N VAL A 90 -5.79 -9.69 -40.20
CA VAL A 90 -5.02 -9.54 -38.93
C VAL A 90 -5.74 -8.61 -37.97
N ASN A 91 -5.87 -9.03 -36.71
CA ASN A 91 -6.36 -8.20 -35.61
C ASN A 91 -5.18 -7.74 -34.74
N THR A 92 -4.85 -6.46 -34.82
CA THR A 92 -3.72 -5.87 -34.06
C THR A 92 -4.03 -5.59 -32.59
N GLU A 93 -5.29 -5.76 -32.14
CA GLU A 93 -5.69 -5.50 -30.76
C GLU A 93 -5.36 -6.65 -29.79
N ILE A 94 -5.10 -7.86 -30.32
CA ILE A 94 -4.76 -9.04 -29.53
C ILE A 94 -3.44 -9.65 -29.98
N SER A 95 -2.67 -10.19 -29.07
CA SER A 95 -1.34 -10.77 -29.33
C SER A 95 -1.36 -11.95 -30.34
N THR A 96 -2.47 -12.67 -30.40
CA THR A 96 -2.70 -13.81 -31.27
C THR A 96 -3.42 -13.44 -32.57
N GLY A 97 -3.56 -12.15 -32.86
CA GLY A 97 -4.42 -11.66 -33.94
C GLY A 97 -3.97 -11.98 -35.36
N GLU A 98 -2.81 -12.59 -35.54
CA GLU A 98 -2.32 -13.09 -36.84
C GLU A 98 -2.72 -14.54 -37.10
N ILE A 99 -3.24 -15.25 -36.09
CA ILE A 99 -3.61 -16.67 -36.17
C ILE A 99 -5.04 -16.91 -35.68
N GLU A 100 -5.59 -18.03 -36.06
CA GLU A 100 -6.87 -18.56 -35.57
C GLU A 100 -6.80 -20.08 -35.53
N ILE A 101 -7.73 -20.73 -34.80
CA ILE A 101 -7.85 -22.18 -34.75
C ILE A 101 -9.08 -22.60 -35.54
N HIS A 102 -8.91 -23.34 -36.61
CA HIS A 102 -9.99 -24.05 -37.31
C HIS A 102 -10.35 -25.29 -36.49
N VAL A 103 -11.54 -25.31 -35.89
CA VAL A 103 -11.91 -26.30 -34.89
C VAL A 103 -12.48 -27.57 -35.51
N GLU A 104 -11.92 -28.70 -35.10
CA GLU A 104 -12.37 -30.05 -35.51
C GLU A 104 -13.20 -30.71 -34.40
N GLU A 105 -12.90 -30.43 -33.14
CA GLU A 105 -13.62 -30.94 -31.97
C GLU A 105 -13.88 -29.84 -30.98
N LEU A 106 -15.15 -29.70 -30.56
CA LEU A 106 -15.60 -28.75 -29.56
C LEU A 106 -16.40 -29.45 -28.47
N ARG A 107 -16.08 -29.17 -27.20
CA ARG A 107 -16.89 -29.61 -26.06
C ARG A 107 -17.26 -28.43 -25.16
N ILE A 108 -18.50 -28.42 -24.71
CA ILE A 108 -19.02 -27.47 -23.73
C ILE A 108 -18.86 -28.08 -22.35
N LEU A 109 -17.80 -27.67 -21.62
CA LEU A 109 -17.50 -28.19 -20.28
C LEU A 109 -18.45 -27.64 -19.22
N SER A 110 -18.88 -26.38 -19.39
CA SER A 110 -19.84 -25.74 -18.50
C SER A 110 -20.60 -24.63 -19.24
N LYS A 111 -21.92 -24.59 -19.04
CA LYS A 111 -22.75 -23.49 -19.48
C LYS A 111 -22.77 -22.40 -18.41
N ALA A 112 -22.85 -21.14 -18.81
CA ALA A 112 -22.97 -20.00 -17.93
C ALA A 112 -24.38 -19.38 -18.04
N GLN A 113 -24.85 -18.82 -16.95
CA GLN A 113 -25.93 -17.84 -16.99
C GLN A 113 -25.38 -16.49 -17.44
N THR A 114 -26.24 -15.59 -17.85
CA THR A 114 -25.81 -14.21 -18.15
C THR A 114 -25.16 -13.58 -16.90
N PRO A 115 -23.88 -13.16 -16.98
CA PRO A 115 -23.22 -12.52 -15.84
C PRO A 115 -23.94 -11.26 -15.38
N PRO A 116 -23.89 -10.89 -14.09
CA PRO A 116 -24.52 -9.67 -13.57
C PRO A 116 -23.89 -8.39 -14.11
N PHE A 117 -22.74 -8.49 -14.76
CA PHE A 117 -22.08 -7.42 -15.49
C PHE A 117 -21.18 -7.99 -16.59
N GLU A 118 -20.91 -7.18 -17.59
CA GLU A 118 -20.02 -7.54 -18.69
C GLU A 118 -18.55 -7.58 -18.22
N ILE A 119 -17.83 -8.65 -18.57
CA ILE A 119 -16.42 -8.84 -18.21
C ILE A 119 -15.56 -8.17 -19.30
N THR A 120 -15.31 -6.88 -19.10
CA THR A 120 -14.53 -6.02 -20.01
C THR A 120 -13.42 -5.28 -19.26
N ASP A 121 -12.36 -4.89 -19.95
CA ASP A 121 -11.21 -4.20 -19.35
C ASP A 121 -11.61 -2.87 -18.72
N LYS A 122 -12.49 -2.11 -19.37
CA LYS A 122 -13.02 -0.82 -18.90
C LYS A 122 -14.45 -0.99 -18.37
N SER A 123 -14.59 -1.42 -17.15
CA SER A 123 -15.91 -1.55 -16.51
C SER A 123 -16.35 -0.24 -15.84
N LYS A 124 -17.61 0.16 -16.09
CA LYS A 124 -18.28 1.29 -15.40
C LYS A 124 -19.17 0.81 -14.24
N VAL A 125 -19.12 -0.47 -13.94
CA VAL A 125 -19.93 -1.10 -12.89
C VAL A 125 -19.43 -0.67 -11.51
N LYS A 126 -20.38 -0.38 -10.60
CA LYS A 126 -20.07 0.01 -9.22
C LYS A 126 -19.21 -1.06 -8.53
N GLU A 127 -18.27 -0.60 -7.69
CA GLU A 127 -17.34 -1.46 -6.99
C GLU A 127 -18.03 -2.55 -6.16
N GLU A 128 -19.11 -2.21 -5.46
CA GLU A 128 -19.87 -3.14 -4.62
C GLU A 128 -20.37 -4.38 -5.40
N LEU A 129 -20.93 -4.18 -6.61
CA LEU A 129 -21.37 -5.30 -7.43
C LEU A 129 -20.21 -6.15 -7.93
N ARG A 130 -19.09 -5.52 -8.29
CA ARG A 130 -17.88 -6.23 -8.69
C ARG A 130 -17.26 -7.02 -7.53
N LEU A 131 -17.28 -6.50 -6.32
CA LEU A 131 -16.80 -7.20 -5.12
C LEU A 131 -17.73 -8.33 -4.69
N LYS A 132 -19.05 -8.17 -4.85
CA LYS A 132 -20.01 -9.26 -4.61
C LYS A 132 -19.79 -10.45 -5.53
N TYR A 133 -19.42 -10.20 -6.78
CA TYR A 133 -19.08 -11.23 -7.77
C TYR A 133 -17.59 -11.20 -8.12
N ARG A 134 -16.74 -11.12 -7.09
CA ARG A 134 -15.30 -10.90 -7.25
C ARG A 134 -14.63 -11.94 -8.16
N TYR A 135 -15.07 -13.18 -8.14
CA TYR A 135 -14.58 -14.23 -9.03
C TYR A 135 -14.85 -13.97 -10.53
N LEU A 136 -15.88 -13.16 -10.87
CA LEU A 136 -16.11 -12.69 -12.23
C LEU A 136 -15.23 -11.47 -12.55
N ASP A 137 -15.12 -10.53 -11.59
CA ASP A 137 -14.29 -9.33 -11.76
C ASP A 137 -12.80 -9.72 -11.96
N LEU A 138 -12.33 -10.76 -11.27
CA LEU A 138 -10.97 -11.31 -11.43
C LEU A 138 -10.72 -11.95 -12.80
N ARG A 139 -11.72 -12.19 -13.64
CA ARG A 139 -11.55 -12.61 -15.04
C ARG A 139 -11.11 -11.45 -15.95
N ARG A 140 -11.24 -10.21 -15.50
CA ARG A 140 -10.84 -9.03 -16.27
C ARG A 140 -9.32 -8.92 -16.32
N LYS A 141 -8.80 -8.65 -17.50
CA LYS A 141 -7.36 -8.55 -17.75
C LYS A 141 -6.63 -7.60 -16.79
N PRO A 142 -7.11 -6.37 -16.51
CA PRO A 142 -6.39 -5.46 -15.60
C PRO A 142 -6.21 -6.01 -14.18
N LEU A 143 -7.16 -6.79 -13.65
CA LEU A 143 -7.02 -7.41 -12.34
C LEU A 143 -6.14 -8.66 -12.39
N GLN A 144 -6.22 -9.46 -13.46
CA GLN A 144 -5.33 -10.60 -13.64
C GLN A 144 -3.87 -10.16 -13.73
N GLU A 145 -3.57 -9.10 -14.46
CA GLU A 145 -2.22 -8.52 -14.57
C GLU A 145 -1.66 -8.10 -13.22
N LYS A 146 -2.47 -7.49 -12.36
CA LYS A 146 -2.08 -7.13 -10.99
C LYS A 146 -1.76 -8.36 -10.13
N MET A 147 -2.55 -9.43 -10.24
CA MET A 147 -2.27 -10.69 -9.52
C MET A 147 -1.03 -11.40 -10.06
N ILE A 148 -0.79 -11.37 -11.36
CA ILE A 148 0.42 -11.90 -12.00
C ILE A 148 1.64 -11.09 -11.55
N LEU A 149 1.54 -9.76 -11.54
CA LEU A 149 2.59 -8.88 -11.05
C LEU A 149 2.94 -9.18 -9.58
N ARG A 150 1.92 -9.34 -8.72
CA ARG A 150 2.11 -9.76 -7.33
C ARG A 150 2.88 -11.08 -7.22
N HIS A 151 2.54 -12.06 -8.04
CA HIS A 151 3.25 -13.33 -8.10
C HIS A 151 4.72 -13.15 -8.52
N GLN A 152 4.99 -12.33 -9.54
CA GLN A 152 6.36 -12.03 -9.99
C GLN A 152 7.17 -11.34 -8.89
N ILE A 153 6.60 -10.36 -8.20
CA ILE A 153 7.22 -9.68 -7.05
C ILE A 153 7.59 -10.70 -5.98
N ALA A 154 6.66 -11.58 -5.58
CA ALA A 154 6.92 -12.59 -4.57
C ALA A 154 8.04 -13.57 -4.99
N LYS A 155 8.12 -13.91 -6.27
CA LYS A 155 9.21 -14.75 -6.81
C LYS A 155 10.55 -14.03 -6.70
N VAL A 156 10.67 -12.81 -7.22
CA VAL A 156 11.92 -12.03 -7.17
C VAL A 156 12.36 -11.79 -5.72
N THR A 157 11.41 -11.55 -4.82
CA THR A 157 11.68 -11.42 -3.38
C THR A 157 12.39 -12.67 -2.85
N ARG A 158 11.82 -13.85 -3.06
CA ARG A 158 12.43 -15.10 -2.59
C ARG A 158 13.78 -15.36 -3.22
N ASP A 159 13.90 -15.15 -4.53
CA ASP A 159 15.17 -15.34 -5.25
C ASP A 159 16.27 -14.44 -4.68
N TYR A 160 15.97 -13.15 -4.47
CA TYR A 160 16.94 -12.19 -3.94
C TYR A 160 17.42 -12.56 -2.53
N PHE A 161 16.51 -12.83 -1.62
CA PHE A 161 16.86 -13.11 -0.24
C PHE A 161 17.52 -14.49 -0.08
N TYR A 162 17.10 -15.49 -0.87
CA TYR A 162 17.77 -16.79 -0.93
C TYR A 162 19.25 -16.64 -1.38
N GLU A 163 19.52 -15.86 -2.41
CA GLU A 163 20.88 -15.61 -2.91
C GLU A 163 21.75 -14.80 -1.93
N ASN A 164 21.13 -14.15 -0.93
CA ASN A 164 21.82 -13.41 0.13
C ASN A 164 21.78 -14.15 1.48
N ASP A 165 21.69 -15.48 1.47
CA ASP A 165 21.78 -16.38 2.63
C ASP A 165 20.65 -16.21 3.66
N PHE A 166 19.47 -15.72 3.26
CA PHE A 166 18.29 -15.68 4.13
C PHE A 166 17.56 -17.02 4.15
N LEU A 167 17.09 -17.39 5.32
CA LEU A 167 16.24 -18.55 5.54
C LEU A 167 14.78 -18.11 5.65
N GLU A 168 13.91 -18.65 4.78
CA GLU A 168 12.46 -18.44 4.91
C GLU A 168 11.93 -19.37 6.01
N ILE A 169 11.52 -18.77 7.14
CA ILE A 169 11.03 -19.49 8.32
C ILE A 169 9.64 -19.01 8.67
N GLU A 170 8.68 -19.93 8.77
CA GLU A 170 7.32 -19.61 9.18
C GLU A 170 7.23 -19.44 10.70
N THR A 171 6.49 -18.42 11.12
CA THR A 171 6.16 -18.13 12.51
C THR A 171 4.70 -18.45 12.81
N PRO A 172 4.34 -18.71 14.09
CA PRO A 172 2.97 -19.08 14.43
C PRO A 172 1.94 -17.99 14.09
N MET A 173 0.75 -18.42 13.65
CA MET A 173 -0.43 -17.55 13.48
C MET A 173 -1.30 -17.46 14.73
N LEU A 174 -1.26 -18.46 15.60
CA LEU A 174 -1.94 -18.47 16.90
C LEU A 174 -0.93 -18.12 17.99
N ILE A 175 -0.88 -16.86 18.37
CA ILE A 175 0.12 -16.34 19.31
C ILE A 175 -0.54 -15.80 20.59
N LYS A 176 0.26 -15.40 21.54
CA LYS A 176 -0.16 -14.61 22.70
C LYS A 176 -0.47 -13.17 22.25
N SER A 177 -1.53 -12.58 22.80
CA SER A 177 -1.82 -11.16 22.55
C SER A 177 -0.66 -10.29 23.07
N THR A 178 -0.07 -9.55 22.14
CA THR A 178 1.05 -8.61 22.37
C THR A 178 0.78 -7.37 21.52
N PRO A 179 -0.09 -6.45 21.97
CA PRO A 179 -0.51 -5.32 21.15
C PRO A 179 0.70 -4.44 20.78
N GLU A 180 0.85 -4.20 19.47
CA GLU A 180 1.93 -3.42 18.85
C GLU A 180 1.38 -2.14 18.19
N GLY A 181 0.40 -1.50 18.81
CA GLY A 181 -0.21 -0.25 18.33
C GLY A 181 -1.62 -0.40 17.74
N ALA A 182 -1.98 -1.54 17.15
CA ALA A 182 -3.34 -1.86 16.72
C ALA A 182 -4.06 -2.77 17.73
N ARG A 183 -5.37 -2.99 17.55
CA ARG A 183 -6.09 -4.03 18.28
C ARG A 183 -5.84 -5.39 17.65
N ASP A 184 -5.78 -6.42 18.49
CA ASP A 184 -5.61 -7.80 18.06
C ASP A 184 -6.95 -8.43 17.67
N TYR A 185 -6.95 -9.26 16.62
CA TYR A 185 -8.03 -10.23 16.39
C TYR A 185 -7.86 -11.42 17.34
N LEU A 186 -8.86 -11.68 18.17
CA LEU A 186 -8.82 -12.74 19.18
C LEU A 186 -9.49 -14.02 18.68
N VAL A 187 -8.85 -15.16 18.93
CA VAL A 187 -9.35 -16.49 18.60
C VAL A 187 -9.54 -17.30 19.88
N PRO A 188 -10.77 -17.67 20.25
CA PRO A 188 -11.03 -18.41 21.49
C PRO A 188 -10.46 -19.83 21.45
N SER A 189 -9.95 -20.30 22.60
CA SER A 189 -9.46 -21.67 22.73
C SER A 189 -10.55 -22.62 23.21
N ARG A 190 -10.86 -23.65 22.43
CA ARG A 190 -11.79 -24.72 22.84
C ARG A 190 -11.24 -25.58 23.99
N ILE A 191 -9.93 -25.77 24.05
CA ILE A 191 -9.27 -26.59 25.07
C ILE A 191 -9.07 -25.84 26.39
N HIS A 192 -8.80 -24.56 26.30
CA HIS A 192 -8.56 -23.69 27.47
C HIS A 192 -9.65 -22.63 27.54
N HIS A 193 -10.80 -22.99 28.12
CA HIS A 193 -11.96 -22.11 28.25
C HIS A 193 -11.56 -20.78 28.92
N GLY A 194 -12.07 -19.67 28.40
CA GLY A 194 -11.75 -18.32 28.88
C GLY A 194 -10.37 -17.81 28.48
N LYS A 195 -9.59 -18.59 27.70
CA LYS A 195 -8.32 -18.14 27.12
C LYS A 195 -8.42 -17.98 25.60
N PHE A 196 -7.66 -17.04 25.08
CA PHE A 196 -7.66 -16.66 23.67
C PHE A 196 -6.25 -16.70 23.09
N TYR A 197 -6.14 -17.09 21.85
CA TYR A 197 -5.02 -16.74 20.98
C TYR A 197 -5.30 -15.39 20.34
N ALA A 198 -4.26 -14.71 19.90
CA ALA A 198 -4.36 -13.56 19.01
C ALA A 198 -3.79 -13.91 17.64
N LEU A 199 -4.30 -13.26 16.59
CA LEU A 199 -3.66 -13.29 15.28
C LEU A 199 -2.54 -12.22 15.24
N PRO A 200 -1.36 -12.52 14.66
CA PRO A 200 -0.20 -11.64 14.75
C PRO A 200 -0.38 -10.34 13.96
N GLN A 201 -0.06 -9.21 14.58
CA GLN A 201 0.05 -7.93 13.88
C GLN A 201 1.30 -7.88 13.00
N SER A 202 2.36 -8.54 13.45
CA SER A 202 3.60 -8.81 12.74
C SER A 202 4.33 -9.98 13.43
N PRO A 203 5.34 -10.61 12.81
CA PRO A 203 6.17 -11.62 13.47
C PRO A 203 7.28 -11.01 14.34
N GLN A 204 7.15 -9.77 14.82
CA GLN A 204 8.22 -9.00 15.45
C GLN A 204 8.94 -9.73 16.58
N ILE A 205 8.22 -10.34 17.49
CA ILE A 205 8.82 -11.06 18.63
C ILE A 205 9.53 -12.34 18.17
N TYR A 206 8.88 -13.10 17.29
CA TYR A 206 9.42 -14.37 16.82
C TYR A 206 10.68 -14.21 15.96
N LYS A 207 10.75 -13.18 15.11
CA LYS A 207 11.95 -12.93 14.31
C LYS A 207 13.17 -12.54 15.17
N GLN A 208 12.95 -11.78 16.26
CA GLN A 208 14.01 -11.51 17.24
C GLN A 208 14.45 -12.81 17.94
N LEU A 209 13.54 -13.67 18.36
CA LEU A 209 13.87 -14.98 18.93
C LEU A 209 14.64 -15.87 17.95
N LEU A 210 14.37 -15.78 16.64
CA LEU A 210 15.15 -16.49 15.62
C LEU A 210 16.59 -15.98 15.54
N MET A 211 16.83 -14.67 15.74
CA MET A 211 18.19 -14.13 15.84
C MET A 211 18.91 -14.69 17.07
N LEU A 212 18.25 -14.71 18.22
CA LEU A 212 18.78 -15.32 19.44
C LEU A 212 19.03 -16.84 19.29
N SER A 213 18.29 -17.47 18.38
CA SER A 213 18.45 -18.89 18.05
C SER A 213 19.58 -19.17 17.05
N GLY A 214 20.29 -18.14 16.58
CA GLY A 214 21.46 -18.27 15.72
C GLY A 214 21.13 -18.47 14.22
N PHE A 215 19.96 -18.07 13.75
CA PHE A 215 19.59 -18.18 12.33
C PHE A 215 20.17 -17.07 11.45
N ASP A 216 20.76 -16.03 12.04
CA ASP A 216 21.46 -14.88 11.43
C ASP A 216 20.65 -14.06 10.43
N ARG A 217 19.98 -14.68 9.46
CA ARG A 217 19.21 -14.00 8.42
C ARG A 217 17.89 -14.71 8.19
N TYR A 218 16.81 -14.06 8.57
CA TYR A 218 15.44 -14.54 8.47
C TYR A 218 14.64 -13.72 7.48
N ILE A 219 13.78 -14.39 6.72
CA ILE A 219 12.74 -13.77 5.89
C ILE A 219 11.44 -14.57 5.99
N GLN A 220 10.32 -13.88 5.81
CA GLN A 220 8.99 -14.50 5.64
C GLN A 220 8.09 -13.60 4.81
N LEU A 221 7.31 -14.18 3.90
CA LEU A 221 6.13 -13.51 3.36
C LEU A 221 4.98 -13.69 4.36
N ALA A 222 4.97 -12.85 5.39
CA ALA A 222 4.13 -13.03 6.57
C ALA A 222 2.72 -12.47 6.36
N ARG A 223 1.70 -13.24 6.78
CA ARG A 223 0.33 -12.71 6.93
C ARG A 223 0.22 -11.98 8.26
N CYS A 224 -0.28 -10.75 8.19
CA CYS A 224 -0.44 -9.87 9.34
C CYS A 224 -1.91 -9.45 9.45
N PHE A 225 -2.36 -9.20 10.70
CA PHE A 225 -3.75 -8.87 11.01
C PHE A 225 -3.79 -7.67 11.95
N ARG A 226 -4.57 -6.66 11.62
CA ARG A 226 -4.75 -5.48 12.47
C ARG A 226 -6.21 -5.04 12.45
N ASP A 227 -6.83 -4.96 13.62
CA ASP A 227 -8.18 -4.44 13.77
C ASP A 227 -8.13 -2.92 13.94
N GLU A 228 -8.12 -2.25 12.82
CA GLU A 228 -8.02 -0.79 12.68
C GLU A 228 -9.10 -0.27 11.73
N ASP A 229 -9.34 1.05 11.78
CA ASP A 229 -10.18 1.71 10.81
C ASP A 229 -9.60 1.60 9.39
N LEU A 230 -10.40 1.09 8.46
CA LEU A 230 -9.94 0.84 7.10
C LEU A 230 -9.95 2.13 6.26
N ARG A 231 -8.90 2.28 5.46
CA ARG A 231 -8.72 3.34 4.46
C ARG A 231 -8.41 2.70 3.10
N ALA A 232 -8.26 3.51 2.07
CA ALA A 232 -7.93 3.03 0.72
C ALA A 232 -6.62 2.21 0.68
N ASP A 233 -5.67 2.54 1.54
CA ASP A 233 -4.34 1.93 1.67
C ASP A 233 -4.19 0.97 2.86
N ARG A 234 -5.31 0.56 3.50
CA ARG A 234 -5.32 -0.37 4.65
C ARG A 234 -6.34 -1.49 4.47
N GLN A 235 -5.94 -2.69 4.86
CA GLN A 235 -6.77 -3.88 4.95
C GLN A 235 -6.58 -4.52 6.34
N PRO A 236 -7.60 -5.18 6.92
CA PRO A 236 -7.48 -5.80 8.24
C PRO A 236 -6.55 -7.00 8.23
N GLU A 237 -6.31 -7.57 7.07
CA GLU A 237 -5.35 -8.64 6.81
C GLU A 237 -4.52 -8.30 5.57
N PHE A 238 -3.20 -8.40 5.66
CA PHE A 238 -2.27 -8.02 4.61
C PHE A 238 -1.01 -8.88 4.65
N THR A 239 -0.15 -8.74 3.65
CA THR A 239 1.11 -9.49 3.58
C THR A 239 2.30 -8.55 3.68
N GLN A 240 3.25 -8.90 4.55
CA GLN A 240 4.56 -8.24 4.63
C GLN A 240 5.66 -9.15 4.10
N VAL A 241 6.65 -8.55 3.44
CA VAL A 241 7.99 -9.13 3.34
C VAL A 241 8.68 -8.73 4.63
N ASP A 242 8.77 -9.66 5.57
CA ASP A 242 9.33 -9.42 6.89
C ASP A 242 10.71 -10.06 7.00
N LEU A 243 11.69 -9.33 7.53
CA LEU A 243 13.07 -9.78 7.63
C LEU A 243 13.74 -9.31 8.93
N GLU A 244 14.77 -10.08 9.34
CA GLU A 244 15.65 -9.74 10.46
C GLU A 244 17.06 -10.28 10.18
N MET A 245 18.09 -9.55 10.62
CA MET A 245 19.51 -9.87 10.43
C MET A 245 20.29 -9.67 11.73
N SER A 246 21.20 -10.59 12.03
CA SER A 246 22.14 -10.48 13.15
C SER A 246 23.48 -9.92 12.71
N PHE A 247 24.24 -9.34 13.67
CA PHE A 247 25.58 -8.80 13.51
C PHE A 247 25.66 -7.72 12.41
N VAL A 248 24.69 -6.82 12.40
CA VAL A 248 24.53 -5.76 11.40
C VAL A 248 24.30 -4.41 12.05
N THR A 249 24.66 -3.37 11.32
CA THR A 249 24.32 -1.99 11.58
C THR A 249 23.07 -1.57 10.78
N GLN A 250 22.56 -0.39 11.06
CA GLN A 250 21.49 0.22 10.27
C GLN A 250 21.84 0.33 8.78
N GLU A 251 23.09 0.70 8.48
CA GLU A 251 23.59 0.84 7.11
C GLU A 251 23.57 -0.49 6.34
N ASP A 252 23.98 -1.58 6.98
CA ASP A 252 24.00 -2.91 6.36
C ASP A 252 22.60 -3.35 5.94
N ILE A 253 21.58 -3.05 6.77
CA ILE A 253 20.19 -3.39 6.46
C ILE A 253 19.66 -2.48 5.34
N MET A 254 19.94 -1.19 5.40
CA MET A 254 19.51 -0.24 4.37
C MET A 254 20.13 -0.57 3.01
N ASP A 255 21.41 -0.93 2.97
CA ASP A 255 22.09 -1.33 1.73
C ASP A 255 21.53 -2.64 1.15
N MET A 256 21.23 -3.62 2.00
CA MET A 256 20.57 -4.88 1.60
C MET A 256 19.20 -4.59 0.96
N LEU A 257 18.39 -3.76 1.59
CA LEU A 257 17.06 -3.41 1.11
C LEU A 257 17.07 -2.51 -0.13
N GLU A 258 18.05 -1.61 -0.24
CA GLU A 258 18.25 -0.82 -1.45
C GLU A 258 18.62 -1.71 -2.64
N GLY A 259 19.49 -2.70 -2.42
CA GLY A 259 19.84 -3.72 -3.41
C GLY A 259 18.62 -4.54 -3.85
N TYR A 260 17.77 -4.95 -2.89
CA TYR A 260 16.52 -5.65 -3.16
C TYR A 260 15.58 -4.83 -4.05
N MET A 261 15.33 -3.58 -3.69
CA MET A 261 14.41 -2.71 -4.45
C MET A 261 14.93 -2.42 -5.86
N LYS A 262 16.25 -2.19 -6.01
CA LYS A 262 16.88 -2.02 -7.33
C LYS A 262 16.67 -3.24 -8.23
N ARG A 263 16.93 -4.44 -7.70
CA ARG A 263 16.70 -5.69 -8.42
C ARG A 263 15.23 -5.90 -8.77
N LEU A 264 14.35 -5.68 -7.80
CA LEU A 264 12.91 -5.86 -7.97
C LEU A 264 12.33 -4.98 -9.09
N TYR A 265 12.63 -3.69 -9.07
CA TYR A 265 12.16 -2.76 -10.10
C TYR A 265 12.79 -3.05 -11.47
N LYS A 266 14.06 -3.46 -11.49
CA LYS A 266 14.75 -3.86 -12.74
C LYS A 266 14.12 -5.08 -13.37
N GLU A 267 13.89 -6.15 -12.61
CA GLU A 267 13.37 -7.41 -13.15
C GLU A 267 11.88 -7.33 -13.50
N VAL A 268 11.08 -6.59 -12.71
CA VAL A 268 9.63 -6.56 -12.86
C VAL A 268 9.15 -5.45 -13.79
N LYS A 269 9.79 -4.26 -13.72
CA LYS A 269 9.38 -3.07 -14.49
C LYS A 269 10.40 -2.66 -15.57
N GLY A 270 11.61 -3.22 -15.56
CA GLY A 270 12.70 -2.77 -16.43
C GLY A 270 13.29 -1.41 -16.05
N ILE A 271 13.04 -0.92 -14.84
CA ILE A 271 13.43 0.41 -14.36
C ILE A 271 14.68 0.29 -13.47
N ASP A 272 15.67 1.13 -13.74
CA ASP A 272 16.84 1.27 -12.88
C ASP A 272 16.58 2.33 -11.82
N ILE A 273 16.68 1.93 -10.54
CA ILE A 273 16.55 2.83 -9.40
C ILE A 273 17.93 3.40 -9.05
N PRO A 274 18.10 4.74 -9.01
CA PRO A 274 19.36 5.37 -8.60
C PRO A 274 19.63 5.14 -7.11
N LYS A 275 20.79 5.61 -6.62
CA LYS A 275 21.06 5.64 -5.18
C LYS A 275 19.99 6.47 -4.48
N MET A 276 19.45 5.94 -3.38
CA MET A 276 18.38 6.58 -2.64
C MET A 276 18.93 7.69 -1.73
N PRO A 277 18.44 8.93 -1.82
CA PRO A 277 18.82 9.99 -0.90
C PRO A 277 18.30 9.69 0.51
N ARG A 278 18.92 10.31 1.50
CA ARG A 278 18.55 10.21 2.91
C ARG A 278 18.13 11.54 3.45
N LEU A 279 17.08 11.56 4.22
CA LEU A 279 16.61 12.69 5.02
C LEU A 279 16.41 12.21 6.45
N THR A 280 16.71 13.05 7.41
CA THR A 280 16.24 12.84 8.77
C THR A 280 14.73 13.10 8.84
N TYR A 281 14.05 12.51 9.80
CA TYR A 281 12.63 12.81 10.08
C TYR A 281 12.39 14.32 10.19
N ARG A 282 13.28 15.02 10.90
CA ARG A 282 13.20 16.47 11.06
C ARG A 282 13.26 17.21 9.74
N GLU A 283 14.23 16.87 8.88
CA GLU A 283 14.36 17.50 7.55
C GLU A 283 13.13 17.23 6.68
N ALA A 284 12.59 16.00 6.71
CA ALA A 284 11.40 15.64 5.96
C ALA A 284 10.18 16.44 6.42
N MET A 285 9.98 16.56 7.73
CA MET A 285 8.90 17.36 8.30
C MET A 285 9.06 18.84 8.03
N GLU A 286 10.25 19.41 8.18
CA GLU A 286 10.51 20.83 7.93
C GLU A 286 10.33 21.22 6.46
N ARG A 287 10.76 20.36 5.52
CA ARG A 287 10.73 20.66 4.08
C ARG A 287 9.40 20.29 3.42
N PHE A 288 8.76 19.21 3.87
CA PHE A 288 7.60 18.65 3.17
C PHE A 288 6.34 18.53 4.02
N GLY A 289 6.45 18.74 5.33
CA GLY A 289 5.33 18.58 6.27
C GLY A 289 4.84 17.13 6.39
N SER A 290 5.72 16.16 6.12
CA SER A 290 5.40 14.73 6.12
C SER A 290 6.65 13.89 6.31
N ASP A 291 6.54 12.81 7.06
CA ASP A 291 7.52 11.72 7.21
C ASP A 291 7.63 10.81 5.96
N LYS A 292 6.71 10.96 5.02
CA LYS A 292 6.66 10.23 3.73
C LYS A 292 6.43 11.18 2.56
N PRO A 293 7.41 12.03 2.25
CA PRO A 293 7.25 13.06 1.22
C PRO A 293 7.22 12.49 -0.20
N ASP A 294 6.37 13.04 -1.06
CA ASP A 294 6.50 12.89 -2.50
C ASP A 294 7.49 13.92 -3.04
N THR A 295 8.66 13.47 -3.44
CA THR A 295 9.75 14.32 -3.93
C THR A 295 9.79 14.44 -5.45
N ARG A 296 8.77 13.96 -6.18
CA ARG A 296 8.69 14.10 -7.65
C ARG A 296 8.45 15.52 -8.11
N PHE A 297 8.03 16.41 -7.23
CA PHE A 297 7.79 17.82 -7.51
C PHE A 297 8.30 18.70 -6.36
N GLY A 298 8.54 19.96 -6.65
CA GLY A 298 9.00 20.96 -5.67
C GLY A 298 7.91 21.38 -4.67
N MET A 299 7.78 22.69 -4.42
CA MET A 299 6.84 23.31 -3.48
C MET A 299 7.14 22.91 -2.03
N GLU A 300 8.41 23.03 -1.62
CA GLU A 300 8.80 22.79 -0.23
C GLU A 300 8.18 23.84 0.71
N LEU A 301 8.01 23.49 1.96
CA LEU A 301 7.55 24.40 3.01
C LEU A 301 8.64 25.45 3.30
N ILE A 302 8.23 26.70 3.49
CA ILE A 302 9.13 27.80 3.83
C ILE A 302 8.72 28.35 5.19
N ASN A 303 9.69 28.45 6.10
CA ASN A 303 9.47 29.04 7.42
C ASN A 303 9.51 30.58 7.32
N LEU A 304 8.43 31.24 7.71
CA LEU A 304 8.26 32.69 7.69
C LEU A 304 8.33 33.31 9.08
N THR A 305 8.52 32.54 10.13
CA THR A 305 8.42 32.98 11.55
C THR A 305 9.24 34.24 11.80
N GLU A 306 10.50 34.25 11.37
CA GLU A 306 11.39 35.42 11.53
C GLU A 306 10.97 36.61 10.68
N GLN A 307 10.44 36.40 9.47
CA GLN A 307 10.01 37.45 8.54
C GLN A 307 8.76 38.18 9.01
N VAL A 308 7.95 37.49 9.86
CA VAL A 308 6.67 38.03 10.34
C VAL A 308 6.60 38.19 11.86
N LYS A 309 7.73 38.07 12.57
CA LYS A 309 7.77 38.11 14.05
C LYS A 309 7.22 39.43 14.63
N ASP A 310 7.39 40.52 13.93
CA ASP A 310 6.92 41.86 14.32
C ASP A 310 5.56 42.21 13.71
N SER A 311 4.85 41.21 13.14
CA SER A 311 3.55 41.43 12.50
C SER A 311 2.47 41.77 13.52
N SER A 312 1.67 42.80 13.24
CA SER A 312 0.48 43.13 14.01
C SER A 312 -0.73 42.22 13.71
N PHE A 313 -0.60 41.27 12.78
CA PHE A 313 -1.65 40.32 12.49
C PHE A 313 -1.81 39.32 13.63
N PRO A 314 -2.97 39.32 14.36
CA PRO A 314 -3.11 38.55 15.59
C PRO A 314 -2.85 37.04 15.44
N VAL A 315 -3.17 36.48 14.25
CA VAL A 315 -2.97 35.04 13.97
C VAL A 315 -1.49 34.68 14.00
N PHE A 316 -0.62 35.52 13.41
CA PHE A 316 0.82 35.27 13.41
C PHE A 316 1.42 35.57 14.78
N ALA A 317 1.08 36.72 15.35
CA ALA A 317 1.61 37.13 16.65
C ALA A 317 1.28 36.10 17.76
N ASN A 318 0.04 35.62 17.83
CA ASN A 318 -0.36 34.61 18.83
C ASN A 318 0.35 33.27 18.62
N ALA A 319 0.43 32.79 17.37
CA ALA A 319 1.12 31.52 17.08
C ALA A 319 2.59 31.57 17.53
N ILE A 320 3.28 32.67 17.23
CA ILE A 320 4.70 32.87 17.63
C ILE A 320 4.82 32.98 19.16
N ALA A 321 3.94 33.75 19.82
CA ALA A 321 3.95 33.91 21.27
C ALA A 321 3.70 32.59 22.04
N GLU A 322 2.94 31.66 21.42
CA GLU A 322 2.66 30.32 21.95
C GLU A 322 3.76 29.29 21.62
N GLY A 323 4.88 29.73 21.03
CA GLY A 323 6.00 28.85 20.65
C GLY A 323 5.74 28.04 19.38
N GLY A 324 4.77 28.44 18.56
CA GLY A 324 4.50 27.87 17.24
C GLY A 324 5.29 28.53 16.12
N SER A 325 4.96 28.20 14.87
CA SER A 325 5.58 28.75 13.68
C SER A 325 4.58 29.30 12.68
N VAL A 326 5.07 30.17 11.80
CA VAL A 326 4.35 30.62 10.59
C VAL A 326 5.09 30.06 9.40
N ARG A 327 4.44 29.20 8.64
CA ARG A 327 5.04 28.56 7.46
C ARG A 327 4.12 28.67 6.25
N CYS A 328 4.69 28.54 5.06
CA CYS A 328 3.93 28.63 3.82
C CYS A 328 4.41 27.63 2.76
N ILE A 329 3.59 27.48 1.74
CA ILE A 329 3.95 26.91 0.43
C ILE A 329 3.66 27.92 -0.66
N VAL A 330 4.48 27.91 -1.72
CA VAL A 330 4.35 28.80 -2.88
C VAL A 330 3.96 27.98 -4.10
N ALA A 331 2.73 28.16 -4.56
CA ALA A 331 2.24 27.55 -5.79
C ALA A 331 2.56 28.47 -6.97
N LYS A 332 3.60 28.10 -7.73
CA LYS A 332 4.07 28.87 -8.89
C LYS A 332 3.05 28.83 -10.03
N ASN A 333 2.83 30.01 -10.68
CA ASN A 333 1.91 30.19 -11.81
C ASN A 333 0.47 29.65 -11.56
N ALA A 334 0.03 29.59 -10.30
CA ALA A 334 -1.22 28.96 -9.90
C ALA A 334 -2.41 29.95 -9.76
N ALA A 335 -2.19 31.26 -9.88
CA ALA A 335 -3.23 32.25 -9.60
C ALA A 335 -4.47 32.14 -10.51
N ALA A 336 -4.30 31.67 -11.76
CA ALA A 336 -5.43 31.43 -12.66
C ALA A 336 -6.29 30.24 -12.20
N THR A 337 -5.68 29.17 -11.69
CA THR A 337 -6.34 27.96 -11.21
C THR A 337 -6.87 28.14 -9.78
N LEU A 338 -6.09 28.74 -8.90
CA LEU A 338 -6.42 28.99 -7.50
C LEU A 338 -7.22 30.29 -7.35
N THR A 339 -8.45 30.28 -7.84
CA THR A 339 -9.42 31.36 -7.63
C THR A 339 -9.77 31.46 -6.14
N ARG A 340 -10.41 32.57 -5.74
CA ARG A 340 -10.90 32.74 -4.35
C ARG A 340 -11.71 31.55 -3.88
N LYS A 341 -12.64 31.06 -4.70
CA LYS A 341 -13.46 29.87 -4.39
C LYS A 341 -12.64 28.61 -4.22
N ALA A 342 -11.54 28.44 -4.97
CA ALA A 342 -10.62 27.31 -4.80
C ALA A 342 -9.85 27.43 -3.47
N ILE A 343 -9.39 28.64 -3.12
CA ILE A 343 -8.71 28.90 -1.84
C ILE A 343 -9.66 28.68 -0.65
N ASP A 344 -10.94 29.08 -0.77
CA ASP A 344 -11.96 28.81 0.26
C ASP A 344 -12.10 27.29 0.52
N LYS A 345 -12.09 26.46 -0.54
CA LYS A 345 -12.09 24.98 -0.39
C LYS A 345 -10.83 24.45 0.28
N LEU A 346 -9.66 24.98 -0.06
CA LEU A 346 -8.39 24.62 0.59
C LEU A 346 -8.40 25.05 2.06
N THR A 347 -9.05 26.16 2.39
CA THR A 347 -9.24 26.61 3.77
C THR A 347 -10.09 25.62 4.57
N GLU A 348 -11.18 25.14 4.01
CA GLU A 348 -12.01 24.09 4.67
C GLU A 348 -11.25 22.76 4.79
N GLN A 349 -10.45 22.40 3.80
CA GLN A 349 -9.56 21.24 3.92
C GLN A 349 -8.53 21.42 5.04
N ALA A 350 -7.88 22.59 5.13
CA ALA A 350 -6.93 22.90 6.20
C ALA A 350 -7.58 22.81 7.59
N LYS A 351 -8.80 23.34 7.74
CA LYS A 351 -9.58 23.23 8.99
C LYS A 351 -9.91 21.78 9.34
N GLY A 352 -10.27 20.98 8.34
CA GLY A 352 -10.54 19.54 8.54
C GLY A 352 -9.33 18.73 9.02
N ILE A 353 -8.11 19.26 8.81
CA ILE A 353 -6.86 18.66 9.32
C ILE A 353 -6.48 19.20 10.71
N GLY A 354 -7.06 20.33 11.13
CA GLY A 354 -6.84 20.92 12.47
C GLY A 354 -6.36 22.37 12.46
N ALA A 355 -6.16 23.01 11.31
CA ALA A 355 -5.82 24.44 11.28
C ALA A 355 -7.00 25.33 11.68
N LYS A 356 -6.73 26.43 12.37
CA LYS A 356 -7.75 27.43 12.69
C LYS A 356 -8.20 28.23 11.46
N GLY A 357 -7.37 28.28 10.41
CA GLY A 357 -7.63 28.97 9.15
C GLY A 357 -6.45 28.92 8.20
N LEU A 358 -6.61 29.54 7.02
CA LEU A 358 -5.58 29.61 5.99
C LEU A 358 -5.43 31.08 5.55
N ALA A 359 -4.27 31.66 5.80
CA ALA A 359 -3.92 32.97 5.24
C ALA A 359 -3.33 32.78 3.83
N TYR A 360 -3.50 33.76 2.96
CA TYR A 360 -3.00 33.64 1.60
C TYR A 360 -2.59 34.99 1.00
N ILE A 361 -1.69 34.92 0.03
CA ILE A 361 -1.37 35.99 -0.92
C ILE A 361 -1.60 35.41 -2.31
N ARG A 362 -2.45 36.07 -3.12
CA ARG A 362 -2.72 35.70 -4.51
C ARG A 362 -2.31 36.84 -5.42
N TRP A 363 -1.33 36.62 -6.26
CA TRP A 363 -0.81 37.66 -7.16
C TRP A 363 -1.26 37.43 -8.61
N ALA A 364 -2.54 37.68 -8.87
CA ALA A 364 -3.14 37.48 -10.20
C ALA A 364 -3.12 38.72 -11.09
N GLU A 365 -3.16 39.92 -10.48
CA GLU A 365 -3.25 41.23 -11.15
C GLU A 365 -2.00 42.06 -10.87
N GLU A 366 -1.99 43.32 -11.26
CA GLU A 366 -0.85 44.23 -11.02
C GLU A 366 -0.44 44.29 -9.53
N LYS A 367 -1.43 44.23 -8.63
CA LYS A 367 -1.19 44.18 -7.19
C LYS A 367 -1.57 42.82 -6.58
N PRO A 368 -0.73 42.30 -5.66
CA PRO A 368 -1.07 41.05 -4.94
C PRO A 368 -2.26 41.26 -4.00
N ASN A 369 -3.20 40.33 -4.01
CA ASN A 369 -4.31 40.28 -3.07
C ASN A 369 -3.87 39.49 -1.83
N CYS A 370 -3.76 40.16 -0.68
CA CYS A 370 -3.33 39.58 0.58
C CYS A 370 -4.53 39.50 1.56
N SER A 371 -4.80 38.33 2.13
CA SER A 371 -5.91 38.12 3.08
C SER A 371 -5.74 38.87 4.42
N PHE A 372 -4.52 39.31 4.72
CA PHE A 372 -4.14 40.07 5.93
C PHE A 372 -3.56 41.43 5.61
N ALA A 373 -3.89 42.02 4.46
CA ALA A 373 -3.40 43.34 3.99
C ALA A 373 -3.62 44.49 5.00
N LYS A 374 -4.61 44.40 5.88
CA LYS A 374 -4.86 45.42 6.90
C LYS A 374 -3.76 45.51 7.97
N PHE A 375 -2.93 44.46 8.07
CA PHE A 375 -1.91 44.29 9.10
C PHE A 375 -0.47 44.34 8.53
N MET A 376 -0.32 44.65 7.23
CA MET A 376 0.97 44.65 6.55
C MET A 376 0.99 45.80 5.53
N ASP A 377 1.98 46.65 5.62
CA ASP A 377 2.16 47.73 4.66
C ASP A 377 2.74 47.22 3.31
N GLU A 378 2.74 48.09 2.28
CA GLU A 378 3.22 47.72 0.93
C GLU A 378 4.71 47.33 0.92
N GLN A 379 5.53 47.94 1.78
CA GLN A 379 6.96 47.65 1.85
C GLN A 379 7.22 46.31 2.52
N GLN A 380 6.51 46.00 3.60
CA GLN A 380 6.56 44.71 4.29
C GLN A 380 6.11 43.59 3.36
N LEU A 381 5.00 43.79 2.63
CA LEU A 381 4.50 42.81 1.66
C LEU A 381 5.49 42.58 0.52
N ALA A 382 6.07 43.66 -0.05
CA ALA A 382 7.08 43.52 -1.09
C ALA A 382 8.34 42.80 -0.60
N GLY A 383 8.78 43.05 0.64
CA GLY A 383 9.89 42.35 1.28
C GLY A 383 9.61 40.86 1.44
N LEU A 384 8.39 40.50 1.89
CA LEU A 384 7.97 39.11 2.05
C LEU A 384 7.91 38.37 0.70
N LEU A 385 7.33 38.99 -0.33
CA LEU A 385 7.27 38.41 -1.68
C LEU A 385 8.65 38.22 -2.28
N SER A 386 9.56 39.18 -2.08
CA SER A 386 10.95 39.07 -2.50
C SER A 386 11.69 37.95 -1.81
N PHE A 387 11.50 37.77 -0.48
CA PHE A 387 12.05 36.65 0.29
C PHE A 387 11.57 35.31 -0.25
N LEU A 388 10.29 35.21 -0.60
CA LEU A 388 9.67 33.99 -1.15
C LEU A 388 10.00 33.78 -2.65
N GLY A 389 10.67 34.72 -3.31
CA GLY A 389 10.89 34.68 -4.75
C GLY A 389 9.59 34.62 -5.55
N CYS A 390 8.53 35.27 -5.05
CA CYS A 390 7.22 35.26 -5.68
C CYS A 390 7.14 36.28 -6.81
N GLU A 391 6.43 35.90 -7.86
CA GLU A 391 6.17 36.70 -9.06
C GLU A 391 4.67 36.80 -9.34
N GLN A 392 4.28 37.68 -10.24
CA GLN A 392 2.90 37.72 -10.72
C GLN A 392 2.52 36.36 -11.34
N GLY A 393 1.38 35.84 -10.94
CA GLY A 393 0.93 34.48 -11.28
C GLY A 393 0.99 33.50 -10.11
N ASP A 394 1.73 33.81 -9.04
CA ASP A 394 1.93 32.89 -7.90
C ASP A 394 0.84 33.04 -6.84
N VAL A 395 0.68 31.97 -6.04
CA VAL A 395 -0.18 31.94 -4.84
C VAL A 395 0.63 31.41 -3.67
N VAL A 396 0.60 32.13 -2.56
CA VAL A 396 1.20 31.72 -1.29
C VAL A 396 0.08 31.32 -0.34
N LEU A 397 0.18 30.12 0.24
CA LEU A 397 -0.73 29.63 1.29
C LEU A 397 0.04 29.54 2.60
N ILE A 398 -0.48 30.16 3.66
CA ILE A 398 0.21 30.35 4.95
C ILE A 398 -0.62 29.76 6.08
N VAL A 399 0.01 28.98 6.93
CA VAL A 399 -0.56 28.45 8.18
C VAL A 399 0.29 28.90 9.34
N ALA A 400 -0.36 29.27 10.44
CA ALA A 400 0.27 29.72 11.68
C ALA A 400 -0.40 29.03 12.87
N ASP A 401 0.35 28.19 13.57
CA ASP A 401 -0.04 27.46 14.78
C ASP A 401 1.19 26.74 15.35
N LYS A 402 1.01 25.80 16.27
CA LYS A 402 2.06 24.85 16.71
C LYS A 402 2.51 23.98 15.53
N ASP A 403 3.78 23.60 15.47
CA ASP A 403 4.35 22.81 14.37
C ASP A 403 3.60 21.49 14.10
N ARG A 404 3.08 20.84 15.14
CA ARG A 404 2.25 19.63 15.03
C ARG A 404 0.96 19.83 14.18
N VAL A 405 0.51 21.07 14.01
CA VAL A 405 -0.64 21.45 13.16
C VAL A 405 -0.14 21.99 11.81
N VAL A 406 0.83 22.92 11.84
CA VAL A 406 1.31 23.62 10.64
C VAL A 406 1.89 22.66 9.62
N LEU A 407 2.77 21.76 10.05
CA LEU A 407 3.50 20.86 9.14
C LEU A 407 2.56 19.88 8.42
N PRO A 408 1.71 19.08 9.09
CA PRO A 408 0.80 18.16 8.39
C PRO A 408 -0.21 18.87 7.50
N VAL A 409 -0.71 20.04 7.92
CA VAL A 409 -1.66 20.83 7.11
C VAL A 409 -1.02 21.28 5.80
N LEU A 410 0.15 21.88 5.85
CA LEU A 410 0.86 22.32 4.65
C LEU A 410 1.32 21.13 3.80
N GLY A 411 1.78 20.05 4.41
CA GLY A 411 2.14 18.83 3.71
C GLY A 411 0.97 18.25 2.90
N GLN A 412 -0.21 18.19 3.49
CA GLN A 412 -1.41 17.72 2.80
C GLN A 412 -1.90 18.67 1.71
N LEU A 413 -1.85 20.00 1.97
CA LEU A 413 -2.15 21.02 0.96
C LEU A 413 -1.16 20.95 -0.22
N ARG A 414 0.13 20.73 0.06
CA ARG A 414 1.16 20.54 -0.95
C ARG A 414 0.81 19.40 -1.91
N LEU A 415 0.42 18.22 -1.38
CA LEU A 415 0.01 17.07 -2.20
C LEU A 415 -1.27 17.35 -2.99
N THR A 416 -2.24 18.02 -2.38
CA THR A 416 -3.48 18.43 -3.05
C THR A 416 -3.19 19.33 -4.23
N LEU A 417 -2.34 20.34 -4.05
CA LEU A 417 -1.94 21.27 -5.10
C LEU A 417 -1.09 20.58 -6.18
N GLY A 418 -0.18 19.69 -5.78
CA GLY A 418 0.62 18.91 -6.72
C GLY A 418 -0.23 18.15 -7.72
N ARG A 419 -1.33 17.53 -7.26
CA ARG A 419 -2.32 16.85 -8.11
C ARG A 419 -3.15 17.83 -8.94
N GLN A 420 -3.71 18.87 -8.33
CA GLN A 420 -4.58 19.85 -9.01
C GLN A 420 -3.86 20.64 -10.10
N LEU A 421 -2.58 20.92 -9.92
CA LEU A 421 -1.76 21.67 -10.86
C LEU A 421 -1.01 20.77 -11.85
N GLY A 422 -1.18 19.45 -11.78
CA GLY A 422 -0.51 18.49 -12.67
C GLY A 422 1.01 18.47 -12.52
N LEU A 423 1.54 18.73 -11.31
CA LEU A 423 2.97 18.79 -11.05
C LEU A 423 3.62 17.42 -10.81
N ILE A 424 2.81 16.40 -10.58
CA ILE A 424 3.27 15.06 -10.24
C ILE A 424 3.44 14.26 -11.54
N PRO A 425 4.68 13.91 -11.96
CA PRO A 425 4.92 13.12 -13.16
C PRO A 425 4.49 11.67 -12.96
N GLU A 426 3.89 11.08 -14.00
CA GLU A 426 3.56 9.66 -14.06
C GLU A 426 4.79 8.82 -14.46
N GLY A 427 4.82 7.54 -14.07
CA GLY A 427 5.88 6.61 -14.42
C GLY A 427 7.25 6.89 -13.79
N GLN A 428 7.35 7.86 -12.88
CA GLN A 428 8.57 8.21 -12.15
C GLN A 428 8.51 7.68 -10.72
N TYR A 429 9.59 7.07 -10.26
CA TYR A 429 9.72 6.51 -8.91
C TYR A 429 10.88 7.17 -8.17
N ASN A 430 10.57 8.05 -7.23
CA ASN A 430 11.54 8.74 -6.39
C ASN A 430 11.57 8.05 -5.02
N PHE A 431 12.60 7.23 -4.81
CA PHE A 431 12.88 6.58 -3.53
C PHE A 431 13.72 7.46 -2.65
N LEU A 432 13.48 7.38 -1.34
CA LEU A 432 14.32 8.00 -0.32
C LEU A 432 14.20 7.24 1.00
N TRP A 433 15.20 7.44 1.86
CA TRP A 433 15.18 6.99 3.24
C TRP A 433 14.84 8.13 4.17
N ILE A 434 14.01 7.84 5.17
CA ILE A 434 13.82 8.71 6.34
C ILE A 434 14.45 8.00 7.53
N THR A 435 15.25 8.72 8.30
CA THR A 435 16.00 8.20 9.45
C THR A 435 15.84 9.11 10.66
N GLU A 436 16.38 8.69 11.80
CA GLU A 436 16.39 9.48 13.04
C GLU A 436 14.99 9.91 13.49
N PHE A 437 14.05 8.98 13.45
CA PHE A 437 12.70 9.22 13.99
C PHE A 437 12.75 9.55 15.49
N PRO A 438 11.81 10.37 16.01
CA PRO A 438 11.60 10.43 17.44
C PRO A 438 11.34 9.03 18.00
N PHE A 439 11.92 8.72 19.16
CA PHE A 439 11.61 7.46 19.84
C PHE A 439 10.26 7.52 20.52
N PHE A 440 10.00 8.63 21.21
CA PHE A 440 8.78 8.88 21.98
C PHE A 440 7.88 9.91 21.30
N GLU A 441 6.59 9.66 21.34
CA GLU A 441 5.54 10.61 20.98
C GLU A 441 4.64 10.84 22.20
N TRP A 442 4.34 12.11 22.49
CA TRP A 442 3.45 12.44 23.59
C TRP A 442 2.00 12.31 23.16
N ASP A 443 1.26 11.45 23.82
CA ASP A 443 -0.18 11.32 23.63
C ASP A 443 -0.95 12.21 24.61
N GLU A 444 -1.69 13.17 24.06
CA GLU A 444 -2.50 14.12 24.82
C GLU A 444 -3.71 13.46 25.51
N GLU A 445 -4.22 12.36 24.95
CA GLU A 445 -5.40 11.68 25.47
C GLU A 445 -5.05 10.84 26.70
N SER A 446 -4.02 10.02 26.60
CA SER A 446 -3.54 9.19 27.72
C SER A 446 -2.60 9.94 28.68
N GLN A 447 -2.14 11.16 28.32
CA GLN A 447 -1.14 11.94 29.07
C GLN A 447 0.14 11.13 29.38
N SER A 448 0.60 10.36 28.38
CA SER A 448 1.76 9.47 28.49
C SER A 448 2.62 9.48 27.24
N TRP A 449 3.85 9.00 27.38
CA TRP A 449 4.72 8.74 26.24
C TRP A 449 4.37 7.41 25.58
N LEU A 450 4.26 7.41 24.27
CA LEU A 450 4.13 6.23 23.43
C LEU A 450 5.40 6.04 22.60
N ALA A 451 5.75 4.80 22.28
CA ALA A 451 6.80 4.54 21.31
C ALA A 451 6.28 4.83 19.91
N MET A 452 6.99 5.65 19.14
CA MET A 452 6.56 6.01 17.78
C MET A 452 6.55 4.82 16.82
N HIS A 453 7.49 3.87 16.97
CA HIS A 453 7.53 2.61 16.23
C HIS A 453 7.11 1.44 17.14
N HIS A 454 8.06 0.91 17.91
CA HIS A 454 7.80 -0.15 18.89
C HIS A 454 8.85 -0.09 20.02
N PRO A 455 8.56 -0.64 21.22
CA PRO A 455 9.41 -0.48 22.39
C PRO A 455 10.77 -1.20 22.31
N PHE A 456 10.98 -2.04 21.30
CA PHE A 456 12.25 -2.77 21.09
C PHE A 456 13.25 -2.02 20.22
N THR A 457 12.92 -0.83 19.75
CA THR A 457 13.78 -0.01 18.90
C THR A 457 14.97 0.53 19.70
N MET A 458 16.18 0.46 19.14
CA MET A 458 17.37 1.03 19.76
C MET A 458 17.36 2.56 19.63
N PRO A 459 17.54 3.32 20.71
CA PRO A 459 17.81 4.75 20.64
C PRO A 459 19.16 5.03 19.97
N LEU A 460 19.37 6.24 19.44
CA LEU A 460 20.69 6.70 19.07
C LEU A 460 21.55 6.80 20.32
N GLU A 461 22.84 6.40 20.23
CA GLU A 461 23.75 6.34 21.39
C GLU A 461 23.88 7.69 22.08
N GLU A 462 23.96 8.78 21.33
CA GLU A 462 24.03 10.14 21.87
C GLU A 462 22.76 10.58 22.60
N CYS A 463 21.65 9.89 22.40
CA CYS A 463 20.37 10.20 23.04
C CYS A 463 20.14 9.43 24.36
N LEU A 464 20.92 8.39 24.65
CA LEU A 464 20.75 7.57 25.86
C LEU A 464 20.70 8.38 27.17
N PRO A 465 21.51 9.46 27.36
CA PRO A 465 21.44 10.28 28.58
C PRO A 465 20.13 11.05 28.75
N TYR A 466 19.34 11.22 27.70
CA TYR A 466 18.12 12.04 27.71
C TYR A 466 16.85 11.25 27.99
N ILE A 467 16.91 9.91 28.06
CA ILE A 467 15.71 9.05 28.24
C ILE A 467 14.89 9.47 29.46
N ASP A 468 15.56 9.80 30.59
CA ASP A 468 14.87 10.20 31.84
C ASP A 468 14.62 11.71 31.93
N SER A 469 15.48 12.52 31.33
CA SER A 469 15.48 13.98 31.50
C SER A 469 14.67 14.74 30.46
N ASP A 470 14.65 14.23 29.22
CA ASP A 470 13.98 14.84 28.07
C ASP A 470 13.60 13.77 27.04
N PRO A 471 12.62 12.89 27.33
CA PRO A 471 12.20 11.83 26.42
C PRO A 471 11.84 12.32 25.01
N GLY A 472 11.27 13.53 24.91
CA GLY A 472 10.87 14.13 23.63
C GLY A 472 12.03 14.43 22.67
N SER A 473 13.28 14.49 23.17
CA SER A 473 14.47 14.69 22.33
C SER A 473 15.14 13.39 21.90
N VAL A 474 14.71 12.23 22.42
CA VAL A 474 15.30 10.93 22.11
C VAL A 474 14.96 10.52 20.68
N ARG A 475 15.99 10.29 19.85
CA ARG A 475 15.87 9.78 18.50
C ARG A 475 16.20 8.30 18.44
N ALA A 476 15.58 7.61 17.51
CA ALA A 476 15.68 6.17 17.33
C ALA A 476 16.57 5.79 16.13
N GLN A 477 17.22 4.64 16.22
CA GLN A 477 17.84 3.96 15.07
C GLN A 477 16.75 3.27 14.24
N ALA A 478 15.81 4.08 13.75
CA ALA A 478 14.69 3.66 12.91
C ALA A 478 14.83 4.28 11.52
N TYR A 479 14.35 3.57 10.52
CA TYR A 479 14.45 3.95 9.12
C TYR A 479 13.24 3.48 8.32
N ASP A 480 12.68 4.37 7.52
CA ASP A 480 11.60 4.08 6.59
C ASP A 480 12.07 4.31 5.16
N MET A 481 11.67 3.42 4.25
CA MET A 481 11.83 3.65 2.81
C MET A 481 10.52 4.19 2.25
N VAL A 482 10.61 5.34 1.61
CA VAL A 482 9.49 6.04 1.01
C VAL A 482 9.65 6.10 -0.50
N VAL A 483 8.56 5.89 -1.23
CA VAL A 483 8.49 6.12 -2.67
C VAL A 483 7.23 6.92 -3.00
N ASN A 484 7.38 8.04 -3.71
CA ASN A 484 6.26 8.81 -4.23
C ASN A 484 5.20 9.19 -3.18
N GLY A 485 5.60 9.46 -1.94
CA GLY A 485 4.67 9.78 -0.85
C GLY A 485 4.06 8.57 -0.14
N VAL A 486 4.55 7.37 -0.42
CA VAL A 486 4.09 6.12 0.19
C VAL A 486 5.24 5.48 0.96
N GLU A 487 5.04 5.21 2.24
CA GLU A 487 5.90 4.36 3.05
C GLU A 487 5.77 2.90 2.60
N LEU A 488 6.83 2.35 2.01
CA LEU A 488 6.87 0.94 1.61
C LEU A 488 7.38 0.02 2.71
N LEU A 489 8.25 0.53 3.55
CA LEU A 489 9.02 -0.22 4.51
C LEU A 489 9.22 0.62 5.77
N SER A 490 9.18 -0.05 6.92
CA SER A 490 9.66 0.47 8.18
C SER A 490 10.56 -0.55 8.88
N GLY A 491 11.63 -0.09 9.50
CA GLY A 491 12.59 -0.93 10.19
C GLY A 491 13.36 -0.21 11.29
N SER A 492 14.07 -0.98 12.10
CA SER A 492 14.96 -0.44 13.14
C SER A 492 16.04 -1.43 13.57
N ILE A 493 17.07 -0.93 14.24
CA ILE A 493 17.95 -1.72 15.09
C ILE A 493 17.24 -2.01 16.41
N ARG A 494 17.48 -3.17 17.00
CA ARG A 494 16.81 -3.62 18.22
C ARG A 494 17.66 -3.41 19.46
N ILE A 495 17.00 -3.15 20.59
CA ILE A 495 17.66 -3.23 21.90
C ILE A 495 17.96 -4.70 22.16
N THR A 496 19.17 -4.98 22.60
CA THR A 496 19.62 -6.31 23.02
C THR A 496 20.13 -6.35 24.46
N ASP A 497 20.28 -5.18 25.06
CA ASP A 497 20.65 -5.02 26.45
C ASP A 497 19.41 -5.06 27.35
N TYR A 498 19.41 -5.96 28.34
CA TYR A 498 18.29 -6.17 29.25
C TYR A 498 17.96 -4.92 30.07
N GLU A 499 18.99 -4.25 30.62
CA GLU A 499 18.80 -3.10 31.51
C GLU A 499 18.27 -1.90 30.72
N LEU A 500 18.78 -1.68 29.51
CA LEU A 500 18.28 -0.63 28.64
C LEU A 500 16.83 -0.92 28.22
N GLN A 501 16.48 -2.17 27.88
CA GLN A 501 15.10 -2.52 27.51
C GLN A 501 14.13 -2.28 28.67
N GLN A 502 14.52 -2.66 29.89
CA GLN A 502 13.71 -2.40 31.08
C GLN A 502 13.47 -0.90 31.27
N LYS A 503 14.52 -0.09 31.16
CA LYS A 503 14.44 1.37 31.24
C LYS A 503 13.50 1.99 30.18
N MET A 504 13.53 1.46 28.96
CA MET A 504 12.63 1.95 27.90
C MET A 504 11.17 1.62 28.20
N PHE A 505 10.87 0.45 28.75
CA PHE A 505 9.52 0.09 29.17
C PHE A 505 9.02 0.98 30.33
N GLU A 506 9.87 1.27 31.30
CA GLU A 506 9.56 2.19 32.41
C GLU A 506 9.24 3.61 31.88
N ALA A 507 10.03 4.10 30.92
CA ALA A 507 9.80 5.40 30.27
C ALA A 507 8.46 5.46 29.50
N LEU A 508 7.97 4.30 29.04
CA LEU A 508 6.64 4.15 28.42
C LEU A 508 5.51 3.93 29.45
N GLY A 509 5.84 3.93 30.74
CA GLY A 509 4.86 3.78 31.82
C GLY A 509 4.36 2.36 32.06
N LEU A 510 5.06 1.34 31.56
CA LEU A 510 4.72 -0.07 31.80
C LEU A 510 5.21 -0.52 33.18
N THR A 511 4.36 -1.24 33.92
CA THR A 511 4.75 -1.89 35.18
C THR A 511 5.50 -3.19 34.93
N ASP A 512 6.27 -3.66 35.93
CA ASP A 512 6.99 -4.94 35.86
C ASP A 512 6.05 -6.11 35.58
N GLU A 513 4.85 -6.11 36.17
CA GLU A 513 3.84 -7.14 35.94
C GLU A 513 3.32 -7.11 34.48
N GLU A 514 3.14 -5.93 33.90
CA GLU A 514 2.71 -5.79 32.50
C GLU A 514 3.81 -6.21 31.54
N ILE A 515 5.07 -5.87 31.83
CA ILE A 515 6.24 -6.26 31.04
C ILE A 515 6.36 -7.78 31.03
N ASP A 516 6.34 -8.42 32.22
CA ASP A 516 6.43 -9.86 32.35
C ASP A 516 5.24 -10.56 31.66
N ALA A 517 4.03 -10.04 31.86
CA ALA A 517 2.84 -10.60 31.25
C ALA A 517 2.84 -10.52 29.72
N LYS A 518 3.35 -9.44 29.11
CA LYS A 518 3.32 -9.22 27.65
C LYS A 518 4.59 -9.73 26.97
N PHE A 519 5.76 -9.39 27.50
CA PHE A 519 7.07 -9.51 26.84
C PHE A 519 8.09 -10.34 27.61
N GLY A 520 7.75 -10.84 28.80
CA GLY A 520 8.68 -11.52 29.71
C GLY A 520 9.52 -12.59 29.03
N PHE A 521 8.91 -13.43 28.18
CA PHE A 521 9.62 -14.49 27.47
C PHE A 521 10.67 -13.99 26.46
N LEU A 522 10.49 -12.80 25.86
CA LEU A 522 11.49 -12.18 24.99
C LEU A 522 12.60 -11.54 25.82
N VAL A 523 12.22 -10.77 26.82
CA VAL A 523 13.16 -10.06 27.70
C VAL A 523 14.04 -11.04 28.47
N ASP A 524 13.48 -12.17 28.91
CA ASP A 524 14.25 -13.26 29.51
C ASP A 524 15.24 -13.92 28.54
N ALA A 525 14.86 -14.02 27.25
CA ALA A 525 15.76 -14.59 26.24
C ALA A 525 17.03 -13.74 26.05
N TYR A 526 16.96 -12.42 26.24
CA TYR A 526 18.15 -11.55 26.14
C TYR A 526 19.24 -11.91 27.16
N LYS A 527 18.87 -12.46 28.32
CA LYS A 527 19.81 -12.90 29.36
C LYS A 527 20.72 -14.05 28.93
N TYR A 528 20.37 -14.73 27.82
CA TYR A 528 21.13 -15.87 27.31
C TYR A 528 22.03 -15.51 26.11
N GLY A 529 22.23 -14.22 25.85
CA GLY A 529 23.12 -13.72 24.81
C GLY A 529 22.39 -13.40 23.51
N ALA A 530 21.97 -12.16 23.40
CA ALA A 530 21.34 -11.62 22.18
C ALA A 530 22.41 -11.01 21.28
N PRO A 531 22.53 -11.43 20.01
CA PRO A 531 23.40 -10.74 19.06
C PRO A 531 22.85 -9.35 18.73
N PRO A 532 23.67 -8.36 18.38
CA PRO A 532 23.18 -7.14 17.75
C PRO A 532 22.36 -7.50 16.50
N HIS A 533 21.14 -7.03 16.39
CA HIS A 533 20.28 -7.35 15.26
C HIS A 533 19.34 -6.22 14.91
N GLY A 534 18.79 -6.28 13.73
CA GLY A 534 17.80 -5.37 13.24
C GLY A 534 17.09 -5.92 12.02
N GLY A 535 16.04 -5.28 11.63
CA GLY A 535 15.24 -5.75 10.49
C GLY A 535 14.22 -4.74 10.03
N ALA A 536 13.39 -5.20 9.12
CA ALA A 536 12.36 -4.38 8.51
C ALA A 536 11.16 -5.22 8.08
N ALA A 537 10.05 -4.52 7.83
CA ALA A 537 8.88 -5.10 7.23
C ALA A 537 8.41 -4.23 6.05
N LEU A 538 8.25 -4.85 4.88
CA LEU A 538 7.77 -4.19 3.67
C LEU A 538 6.34 -4.63 3.39
N GLY A 539 5.44 -3.67 3.16
CA GLY A 539 4.08 -3.99 2.74
C GLY A 539 4.06 -4.53 1.30
N LEU A 540 3.93 -5.85 1.12
CA LEU A 540 3.86 -6.45 -0.22
C LEU A 540 2.70 -5.86 -1.04
N ASP A 541 1.55 -5.65 -0.42
CA ASP A 541 0.38 -5.05 -1.07
C ASP A 541 0.66 -3.63 -1.55
N ARG A 542 1.39 -2.83 -0.75
CA ARG A 542 1.80 -1.46 -1.11
C ARG A 542 2.83 -1.46 -2.25
N ILE A 543 3.77 -2.40 -2.27
CA ILE A 543 4.72 -2.55 -3.39
C ILE A 543 3.96 -2.80 -4.69
N VAL A 544 3.00 -3.75 -4.68
CA VAL A 544 2.18 -4.04 -5.87
C VAL A 544 1.35 -2.82 -6.28
N MET A 545 0.71 -2.15 -5.31
CA MET A 545 -0.10 -0.96 -5.53
C MET A 545 0.72 0.16 -6.19
N THR A 546 1.91 0.43 -5.66
CA THR A 546 2.83 1.46 -6.19
C THR A 546 3.31 1.12 -7.60
N MET A 547 3.69 -0.15 -7.85
CA MET A 547 4.10 -0.60 -9.19
C MET A 547 2.97 -0.58 -10.22
N CYS A 548 1.72 -0.77 -9.78
CA CYS A 548 0.52 -0.66 -10.62
C CYS A 548 -0.01 0.78 -10.75
N GLU A 549 0.58 1.74 -10.03
CA GLU A 549 0.10 3.13 -9.95
C GLU A 549 -1.39 3.21 -9.59
N CYS A 550 -1.81 2.38 -8.60
CA CYS A 550 -3.18 2.29 -8.12
C CYS A 550 -3.34 3.08 -6.80
N ASP A 551 -4.50 3.69 -6.62
CA ASP A 551 -4.82 4.43 -5.39
C ASP A 551 -5.49 3.56 -4.30
N ASN A 552 -5.75 2.27 -4.58
CA ASN A 552 -6.53 1.43 -3.69
C ASN A 552 -5.97 0.00 -3.61
N LEU A 553 -5.70 -0.47 -2.37
CA LEU A 553 -5.25 -1.84 -2.12
C LEU A 553 -6.24 -2.92 -2.57
N ARG A 554 -7.54 -2.64 -2.61
CA ARG A 554 -8.56 -3.61 -3.08
C ARG A 554 -8.36 -4.05 -4.52
N ASP A 555 -7.66 -3.24 -5.32
CA ASP A 555 -7.34 -3.60 -6.70
C ASP A 555 -6.19 -4.61 -6.82
N VAL A 556 -5.34 -4.72 -5.82
CA VAL A 556 -4.14 -5.57 -5.83
C VAL A 556 -4.21 -6.77 -4.87
N VAL A 557 -5.36 -6.95 -4.24
CA VAL A 557 -5.71 -8.10 -3.39
C VAL A 557 -6.83 -8.90 -4.04
N ALA A 558 -6.70 -10.22 -4.09
CA ALA A 558 -7.68 -11.08 -4.77
C ALA A 558 -9.09 -10.95 -4.16
N PHE A 559 -9.20 -11.07 -2.84
CA PHE A 559 -10.46 -11.01 -2.08
C PHE A 559 -10.34 -10.02 -0.92
N PRO A 560 -10.51 -8.71 -1.20
CA PRO A 560 -10.35 -7.66 -0.19
C PRO A 560 -11.60 -7.49 0.67
N LYS A 561 -11.42 -6.86 1.84
CA LYS A 561 -12.52 -6.32 2.65
C LYS A 561 -12.88 -4.91 2.17
N VAL A 562 -14.15 -4.54 2.34
CA VAL A 562 -14.62 -3.15 2.14
C VAL A 562 -14.40 -2.32 3.41
N GLN A 563 -14.73 -1.03 3.34
CA GLN A 563 -14.39 -0.06 4.41
C GLN A 563 -14.92 -0.43 5.80
N ASN A 564 -16.04 -1.13 5.90
CA ASN A 564 -16.58 -1.63 7.18
C ASN A 564 -16.03 -3.00 7.59
N ALA A 565 -14.89 -3.42 7.06
CA ALA A 565 -14.22 -4.69 7.30
C ALA A 565 -15.00 -5.95 6.87
N SER A 566 -16.10 -5.81 6.11
CA SER A 566 -16.82 -6.97 5.57
C SER A 566 -16.31 -7.39 4.20
N GLU A 567 -16.56 -8.65 3.82
CA GLU A 567 -16.29 -9.18 2.49
C GLU A 567 -17.63 -9.52 1.81
N LEU A 568 -17.92 -8.87 0.70
CA LEU A 568 -19.26 -8.86 0.09
C LEU A 568 -19.59 -10.18 -0.63
N MET A 569 -18.61 -10.97 -1.03
CA MET A 569 -18.83 -12.23 -1.76
C MET A 569 -19.28 -13.34 -0.80
N SER A 570 -18.53 -13.58 0.28
CA SER A 570 -18.84 -14.58 1.29
C SER A 570 -19.75 -14.07 2.40
N GLN A 571 -19.95 -12.75 2.46
CA GLN A 571 -20.72 -12.05 3.50
C GLN A 571 -20.12 -12.23 4.91
N CYS A 572 -18.78 -12.36 5.01
CA CYS A 572 -18.11 -12.36 6.31
C CYS A 572 -17.86 -10.93 6.82
N PRO A 573 -17.87 -10.70 8.16
CA PRO A 573 -18.15 -11.66 9.22
C PRO A 573 -19.61 -12.07 9.26
N SER A 574 -19.88 -13.29 9.73
CA SER A 574 -21.22 -13.85 9.83
C SER A 574 -21.49 -14.45 11.21
N PRO A 575 -22.76 -14.56 11.63
CA PRO A 575 -23.11 -15.25 12.86
C PRO A 575 -22.60 -16.70 12.87
N VAL A 576 -22.22 -17.19 14.04
CA VAL A 576 -21.91 -18.60 14.27
C VAL A 576 -23.03 -19.30 15.01
N ASP A 577 -23.16 -20.61 14.86
CA ASP A 577 -24.20 -21.38 15.52
C ASP A 577 -23.96 -21.47 17.05
N LYS A 578 -25.08 -21.63 17.78
CA LYS A 578 -25.04 -21.68 19.25
C LYS A 578 -24.19 -22.84 19.77
N LYS A 579 -24.18 -23.98 19.09
CA LYS A 579 -23.39 -25.14 19.52
C LYS A 579 -21.90 -24.83 19.52
N SER A 580 -21.41 -24.13 18.48
CA SER A 580 -20.02 -23.67 18.40
C SER A 580 -19.67 -22.69 19.54
N LEU A 581 -20.58 -21.78 19.88
CA LEU A 581 -20.39 -20.86 21.01
C LEU A 581 -20.38 -21.60 22.36
N ASP A 582 -21.30 -22.53 22.56
CA ASP A 582 -21.38 -23.35 23.77
C ASP A 582 -20.11 -24.19 23.96
N GLU A 583 -19.56 -24.79 22.88
CA GLU A 583 -18.29 -25.55 22.91
C GLU A 583 -17.08 -24.67 23.30
N LEU A 584 -17.15 -23.37 22.99
CA LEU A 584 -16.11 -22.38 23.35
C LEU A 584 -16.35 -21.76 24.73
N ALA A 585 -17.48 -22.02 25.36
CA ALA A 585 -17.97 -21.36 26.58
C ALA A 585 -18.04 -19.81 26.43
N ILE A 586 -18.55 -19.34 25.28
CA ILE A 586 -18.69 -17.92 24.93
C ILE A 586 -20.17 -17.60 24.73
N ALA A 587 -20.58 -16.42 25.18
CA ALA A 587 -21.89 -15.86 24.90
C ALA A 587 -21.76 -14.54 24.13
N VAL A 588 -22.64 -14.32 23.17
CA VAL A 588 -22.81 -13.01 22.54
C VAL A 588 -23.76 -12.21 23.41
N THR A 589 -23.29 -11.09 23.94
CA THR A 589 -24.14 -10.13 24.65
C THR A 589 -24.68 -9.10 23.66
N GLU A 590 -25.97 -8.81 23.75
CA GLU A 590 -26.55 -7.70 23.01
C GLU A 590 -25.92 -6.40 23.55
N MET A 591 -25.25 -5.63 22.68
CA MET A 591 -24.85 -4.28 23.01
C MET A 591 -26.08 -3.39 22.83
N GLU A 592 -26.46 -2.63 23.83
CA GLU A 592 -27.40 -1.54 23.66
C GLU A 592 -26.83 -0.56 22.63
N GLU A 593 -27.59 -0.30 21.54
CA GLU A 593 -27.21 0.63 20.48
C GLU A 593 -27.08 2.08 20.98
#